data_8a464f24c71a9a88f541c44ad0c8d828
#
_entry.id   8a464f24c71a9a88f541c44ad0c8d828
#
_cell.length_a   1.000
_cell.length_b   1.000
_cell.length_c   1.000
_cell.angle_alpha   90.00
_cell.angle_beta   90.00
_cell.angle_gamma   90.00
#
_symmetry.space_group_name_H-M   'P 1'
#
loop_
_entity.id
_entity.type
_entity.pdbx_description
1 polymer ?
#
loop_
_entity_poly.entity_id
_entity_poly.type
_entity_poly.pdbx_seq_one_letter_code
_entity_poly.pdbx_strand_id
1 'polypeptide(L)'
;MDDNQTRDRIRALVREVLDKTLPEESSTAPGSAGTSSRFVDTASKSPVTATEGRATRDESSKSVITEDDVRDLERGAVLRIAEGARLTPLAADMVSEKGIEIVHRVPRRGSKMSKMIAVGSDHGGFKMKEELKGLLTELGHQIHDFGANSEEAVDYPDFAYAVANSVSQGRADVGIMIDGAGVGSAMTANKVPGVRAAACYSVKVAKNSREHNDANVLTLGSGTITNAEMREIVSAWLSTEITEDRHRKRVAKINAIERQYLR
;
A
#
# COMPACT_ATOMS: atom_id res chain seq x y z
N MET A 1 6.93 41.71 24.53
CA MET A 1 7.79 40.56 24.88
C MET A 1 8.21 39.92 23.59
N ASP A 2 9.51 39.83 23.37
CA ASP A 2 10.12 39.58 22.07
C ASP A 2 9.92 38.11 21.63
N ASP A 3 9.34 37.90 20.45
CA ASP A 3 9.01 36.58 19.89
C ASP A 3 10.27 35.69 19.70
N ASN A 4 11.45 36.31 19.57
CA ASN A 4 12.74 35.65 19.53
C ASN A 4 13.16 35.01 20.87
N GLN A 5 12.91 35.66 21.99
CA GLN A 5 13.24 35.11 23.31
C GLN A 5 12.38 33.88 23.64
N THR A 6 11.12 33.87 23.21
CA THR A 6 10.22 32.74 23.39
C THR A 6 10.65 31.54 22.54
N ARG A 7 11.09 31.74 21.31
CA ARG A 7 11.61 30.69 20.43
C ARG A 7 12.91 30.06 20.95
N ASP A 8 13.82 30.86 21.46
CA ASP A 8 15.10 30.36 21.99
C ASP A 8 14.87 29.57 23.31
N ARG A 9 13.90 29.98 24.11
CA ARG A 9 13.51 29.25 25.31
C ARG A 9 12.86 27.90 25.02
N ILE A 10 12.02 27.84 23.98
CA ILE A 10 11.43 26.59 23.49
C ILE A 10 12.52 25.65 22.94
N ARG A 11 13.47 26.15 22.16
CA ARG A 11 14.58 25.35 21.65
C ARG A 11 15.47 24.78 22.75
N ALA A 12 15.72 25.56 23.81
CA ALA A 12 16.49 25.10 24.98
C ALA A 12 15.75 23.96 25.71
N LEU A 13 14.45 24.11 25.95
CA LEU A 13 13.62 23.09 26.58
C LEU A 13 13.56 21.80 25.77
N VAL A 14 13.42 21.89 24.44
CA VAL A 14 13.41 20.72 23.55
C VAL A 14 14.75 19.97 23.59
N ARG A 15 15.89 20.68 23.59
CA ARG A 15 17.21 20.05 23.76
C ARG A 15 17.35 19.37 25.12
N GLU A 16 16.95 20.00 26.19
CA GLU A 16 17.01 19.41 27.53
C GLU A 16 16.17 18.13 27.66
N VAL A 17 15.02 18.06 26.98
CA VAL A 17 14.18 16.85 26.94
C VAL A 17 14.84 15.77 26.10
N LEU A 18 15.40 16.11 24.95
CA LEU A 18 16.08 15.15 24.08
C LEU A 18 17.33 14.55 24.75
N ASP A 19 18.14 15.37 25.43
CA ASP A 19 19.34 14.90 26.15
C ASP A 19 19.00 13.98 27.35
N LYS A 20 17.80 14.12 27.93
CA LYS A 20 17.31 13.26 29.01
C LYS A 20 16.68 11.95 28.55
N THR A 21 16.32 11.87 27.26
CA THR A 21 15.61 10.69 26.68
C THR A 21 16.47 9.79 25.83
N LEU A 22 17.71 10.21 25.50
CA LEU A 22 18.67 9.35 24.80
C LEU A 22 19.46 8.53 25.81
N PRO A 23 19.51 7.19 25.73
CA PRO A 23 20.40 6.38 26.54
C PRO A 23 21.85 6.65 26.13
N GLU A 24 22.74 6.84 27.10
CA GLU A 24 24.19 6.97 26.89
C GLU A 24 24.73 5.73 26.15
N GLU A 25 25.29 5.94 24.97
CA GLU A 25 26.06 4.91 24.27
C GLU A 25 27.35 4.63 25.04
N SER A 26 27.38 3.56 25.79
CA SER A 26 28.61 3.00 26.32
C SER A 26 29.32 2.17 25.26
N SER A 27 30.47 2.68 24.79
CA SER A 27 31.39 1.99 23.91
C SER A 27 32.04 0.78 24.62
N THR A 28 31.74 -0.43 24.20
CA THR A 28 32.67 -1.57 24.26
C THR A 28 32.28 -2.61 23.22
N ALA A 29 33.15 -2.86 22.26
CA ALA A 29 33.20 -4.07 21.43
C ALA A 29 34.36 -4.94 21.95
N PRO A 30 34.55 -6.23 21.55
CA PRO A 30 33.72 -7.11 20.73
C PRO A 30 33.46 -8.50 21.35
N GLY A 31 32.43 -9.18 20.90
CA GLY A 31 32.24 -10.61 21.23
C GLY A 31 31.15 -11.20 20.33
N SER A 32 31.57 -12.05 19.42
CA SER A 32 30.74 -12.83 18.50
C SER A 32 29.78 -13.77 19.22
N ALA A 33 28.48 -13.68 18.93
CA ALA A 33 27.60 -14.84 18.98
C ALA A 33 26.28 -14.47 18.24
N GLY A 34 25.94 -15.25 17.22
CA GLY A 34 24.76 -15.05 16.39
C GLY A 34 23.45 -15.21 17.18
N THR A 35 22.55 -14.30 16.90
CA THR A 35 21.14 -14.49 17.19
C THR A 35 20.37 -14.38 15.88
N SER A 36 19.96 -15.55 15.39
CA SER A 36 19.10 -15.70 14.23
C SER A 36 17.78 -15.01 14.51
N SER A 37 17.44 -13.99 13.72
CA SER A 37 16.07 -13.52 13.61
C SER A 37 15.27 -14.66 12.94
N ARG A 38 14.36 -15.26 13.69
CA ARG A 38 13.42 -16.23 13.17
C ARG A 38 12.35 -15.53 12.33
N PHE A 39 12.66 -15.30 11.06
CA PHE A 39 11.60 -15.22 10.06
C PHE A 39 11.08 -16.64 9.86
N VAL A 40 9.82 -16.86 10.19
CA VAL A 40 9.16 -18.13 9.87
C VAL A 40 8.80 -18.10 8.40
N ASP A 41 9.62 -18.80 7.63
CA ASP A 41 9.43 -19.01 6.20
C ASP A 41 8.37 -20.10 6.00
N THR A 42 7.11 -19.71 5.84
CA THR A 42 6.03 -20.58 5.37
C THR A 42 5.68 -20.26 3.93
N ALA A 43 6.65 -20.40 3.05
CA ALA A 43 6.43 -20.37 1.62
C ALA A 43 6.59 -21.76 1.04
N SER A 44 5.48 -22.38 0.71
CA SER A 44 5.41 -23.49 -0.24
C SER A 44 6.12 -23.08 -1.53
N LYS A 45 7.16 -23.82 -1.89
CA LYS A 45 7.99 -23.61 -3.09
C LYS A 45 7.17 -23.84 -4.35
N SER A 46 6.86 -22.76 -5.06
CA SER A 46 6.73 -22.77 -6.52
C SER A 46 7.73 -21.76 -7.08
N PRO A 47 8.40 -22.02 -8.20
CA PRO A 47 9.48 -21.18 -8.67
C PRO A 47 8.92 -19.87 -9.23
N VAL A 48 8.87 -18.84 -8.41
CA VAL A 48 8.69 -17.47 -8.87
C VAL A 48 10.08 -16.89 -8.99
N THR A 49 10.53 -16.66 -10.20
CA THR A 49 11.75 -15.91 -10.50
C THR A 49 11.72 -14.60 -9.74
N ALA A 50 12.65 -14.45 -8.82
CA ALA A 50 12.85 -13.28 -7.99
C ALA A 50 13.13 -12.05 -8.86
N THR A 51 12.19 -11.10 -8.86
CA THR A 51 12.40 -9.73 -9.36
C THR A 51 12.56 -8.81 -8.14
N GLU A 52 13.48 -9.16 -7.24
CA GLU A 52 13.80 -8.32 -6.09
C GLU A 52 14.65 -7.14 -6.56
N GLY A 53 14.17 -5.91 -6.30
CA GLY A 53 14.95 -4.68 -6.42
C GLY A 53 14.77 -3.86 -7.71
N ARG A 54 13.86 -4.18 -8.61
CA ARG A 54 13.62 -3.37 -9.82
C ARG A 54 12.55 -2.32 -9.60
N ALA A 55 12.85 -1.07 -10.02
CA ALA A 55 11.86 0.00 -10.02
C ALA A 55 10.64 -0.42 -10.86
N THR A 56 9.44 -0.32 -10.30
CA THR A 56 8.20 -0.70 -10.97
C THR A 56 7.33 0.52 -11.18
N ARG A 57 6.88 0.73 -12.42
CA ARG A 57 5.91 1.79 -12.77
C ARG A 57 4.62 1.15 -13.30
N ASP A 58 3.47 1.60 -12.78
CA ASP A 58 2.15 1.14 -13.20
C ASP A 58 1.45 2.22 -14.03
N GLU A 59 1.27 1.96 -15.31
CA GLU A 59 0.53 2.77 -16.28
C GLU A 59 -0.66 1.98 -16.86
N SER A 60 -1.14 0.97 -16.12
CA SER A 60 -2.24 0.10 -16.57
C SER A 60 -3.60 0.81 -16.70
N SER A 61 -3.70 2.08 -16.29
CA SER A 61 -4.87 2.92 -16.52
C SER A 61 -4.90 3.56 -17.92
N LYS A 62 -3.80 3.49 -18.68
CA LYS A 62 -3.66 4.11 -19.99
C LYS A 62 -3.88 3.11 -21.13
N SER A 63 -4.59 3.53 -22.16
CA SER A 63 -4.73 2.77 -23.41
C SER A 63 -3.57 3.00 -24.38
N VAL A 64 -2.82 4.08 -24.20
CA VAL A 64 -1.63 4.43 -24.98
C VAL A 64 -0.51 4.83 -24.02
N ILE A 65 0.66 4.21 -24.22
CA ILE A 65 1.89 4.51 -23.48
C ILE A 65 2.78 5.35 -24.39
N THR A 66 3.17 6.50 -23.89
CA THR A 66 4.00 7.46 -24.62
C THR A 66 5.44 7.44 -24.11
N GLU A 67 6.33 8.11 -24.81
CA GLU A 67 7.73 8.29 -24.40
C GLU A 67 7.88 8.98 -23.03
N ASP A 68 6.96 9.86 -22.65
CA ASP A 68 6.99 10.52 -21.34
C ASP A 68 6.73 9.52 -20.18
N ASP A 69 5.99 8.44 -20.45
CA ASP A 69 5.74 7.39 -19.48
C ASP A 69 6.96 6.49 -19.25
N VAL A 70 7.87 6.44 -20.22
CA VAL A 70 9.05 5.56 -20.24
C VAL A 70 10.36 6.30 -19.96
N ARG A 71 10.38 7.62 -20.21
CA ARG A 71 11.60 8.46 -20.16
C ARG A 71 12.36 8.34 -18.85
N ASP A 72 11.66 8.39 -17.73
CA ASP A 72 12.27 8.42 -16.39
C ASP A 72 12.49 7.01 -15.80
N LEU A 73 12.20 5.96 -16.56
CA LEU A 73 12.44 4.60 -16.10
C LEU A 73 13.92 4.22 -16.26
N GLU A 74 14.46 3.58 -15.23
CA GLU A 74 15.81 3.05 -15.26
C GLU A 74 15.92 1.80 -16.14
N ARG A 75 17.14 1.44 -16.54
CA ARG A 75 17.38 0.20 -17.29
C ARG A 75 16.98 -1.01 -16.48
N GLY A 76 16.23 -1.93 -17.08
CA GLY A 76 15.73 -3.13 -16.46
C GLY A 76 14.55 -2.92 -15.50
N ALA A 77 13.93 -1.72 -15.50
CA ALA A 77 12.71 -1.47 -14.75
C ALA A 77 11.54 -2.31 -15.25
N VAL A 78 10.49 -2.43 -14.45
CA VAL A 78 9.24 -3.12 -14.80
C VAL A 78 8.16 -2.08 -15.09
N LEU A 79 7.60 -2.10 -16.29
CA LEU A 79 6.46 -1.26 -16.69
C LEU A 79 5.20 -2.11 -16.79
N ARG A 80 4.21 -1.83 -15.96
CA ARG A 80 2.89 -2.46 -16.02
C ARG A 80 1.96 -1.66 -16.92
N ILE A 81 1.34 -2.34 -17.90
CA ILE A 81 0.39 -1.74 -18.82
C ILE A 81 -0.88 -2.60 -18.92
N ALA A 82 -1.99 -2.03 -19.40
CA ALA A 82 -3.20 -2.80 -19.69
C ALA A 82 -2.95 -3.80 -20.84
N GLU A 83 -3.66 -4.92 -20.85
CA GLU A 83 -3.53 -5.97 -21.88
C GLU A 83 -3.76 -5.45 -23.32
N GLY A 84 -4.56 -4.41 -23.49
CA GLY A 84 -4.83 -3.77 -24.79
C GLY A 84 -4.10 -2.45 -25.01
N ALA A 85 -3.20 -2.05 -24.11
CA ALA A 85 -2.46 -0.80 -24.25
C ALA A 85 -1.48 -0.88 -25.43
N ARG A 86 -1.38 0.24 -26.18
CA ARG A 86 -0.44 0.38 -27.29
C ARG A 86 0.69 1.32 -26.89
N LEU A 87 1.91 0.96 -27.25
CA LEU A 87 3.05 1.87 -27.11
C LEU A 87 3.13 2.74 -28.37
N THR A 88 3.50 4.03 -28.21
CA THR A 88 3.96 4.81 -29.34
C THR A 88 5.26 4.21 -29.90
N PRO A 89 5.60 4.42 -31.17
CA PRO A 89 6.85 3.91 -31.74
C PRO A 89 8.07 4.31 -30.91
N LEU A 90 8.14 5.56 -30.47
CA LEU A 90 9.24 6.07 -29.65
C LEU A 90 9.27 5.44 -28.26
N ALA A 91 8.11 5.22 -27.63
CA ALA A 91 8.02 4.48 -26.36
C ALA A 91 8.50 3.03 -26.50
N ALA A 92 8.15 2.35 -27.60
CA ALA A 92 8.59 0.99 -27.87
C ALA A 92 10.11 0.89 -28.04
N ASP A 93 10.71 1.85 -28.79
CA ASP A 93 12.15 1.93 -28.95
C ASP A 93 12.85 2.14 -27.61
N MET A 94 12.37 3.05 -26.78
CA MET A 94 12.92 3.32 -25.44
C MET A 94 12.78 2.13 -24.49
N VAL A 95 11.69 1.41 -24.54
CA VAL A 95 11.47 0.16 -23.77
C VAL A 95 12.52 -0.88 -24.16
N SER A 96 12.74 -1.05 -25.45
CA SER A 96 13.74 -1.99 -26.00
C SER A 96 15.16 -1.58 -25.64
N GLU A 97 15.53 -0.31 -25.80
CA GLU A 97 16.87 0.23 -25.52
C GLU A 97 17.23 0.12 -24.03
N LYS A 98 16.25 0.41 -23.16
CA LYS A 98 16.44 0.35 -21.70
C LYS A 98 16.26 -1.04 -21.13
N GLY A 99 15.83 -2.04 -21.94
CA GLY A 99 15.54 -3.38 -21.46
C GLY A 99 14.44 -3.42 -20.40
N ILE A 100 13.43 -2.55 -20.55
CA ILE A 100 12.31 -2.47 -19.63
C ILE A 100 11.41 -3.70 -19.84
N GLU A 101 11.13 -4.39 -18.76
CA GLU A 101 10.21 -5.53 -18.75
C GLU A 101 8.76 -5.04 -18.79
N ILE A 102 8.02 -5.37 -19.84
CA ILE A 102 6.60 -5.06 -19.92
C ILE A 102 5.81 -6.20 -19.25
N VAL A 103 5.05 -5.86 -18.22
CA VAL A 103 4.11 -6.78 -17.58
C VAL A 103 2.69 -6.34 -17.96
N HIS A 104 2.01 -7.17 -18.72
CA HIS A 104 0.61 -6.94 -19.04
C HIS A 104 -0.25 -7.24 -17.81
N ARG A 105 -1.03 -6.28 -17.38
CA ARG A 105 -2.10 -6.51 -16.43
C ARG A 105 -3.22 -7.24 -17.17
N VAL A 106 -3.20 -8.57 -17.11
CA VAL A 106 -4.29 -9.38 -17.64
C VAL A 106 -5.53 -9.09 -16.79
N PRO A 107 -6.61 -8.50 -17.36
CA PRO A 107 -7.89 -8.49 -16.67
C PRO A 107 -8.25 -9.97 -16.48
N ARG A 108 -8.31 -10.43 -15.24
CA ARG A 108 -8.74 -11.81 -14.98
C ARG A 108 -10.12 -11.97 -15.61
N ARG A 109 -10.19 -12.74 -16.69
CA ARG A 109 -11.44 -13.17 -17.35
C ARG A 109 -12.22 -14.06 -16.38
N GLY A 110 -13.03 -13.41 -15.56
CA GLY A 110 -13.99 -14.04 -14.70
C GLY A 110 -14.89 -12.96 -14.17
N SER A 111 -16.13 -12.91 -14.61
CA SER A 111 -17.18 -11.98 -14.23
C SER A 111 -16.69 -10.56 -13.83
N LYS A 112 -17.32 -9.54 -14.32
CA LYS A 112 -17.07 -8.10 -14.10
C LYS A 112 -17.00 -7.68 -12.61
N MET A 113 -17.01 -8.65 -11.69
CA MET A 113 -17.14 -8.47 -10.23
C MET A 113 -16.08 -9.15 -9.36
N SER A 114 -15.30 -10.14 -9.83
CA SER A 114 -14.31 -10.83 -8.98
C SER A 114 -12.97 -10.11 -8.96
N LYS A 115 -12.53 -9.69 -7.77
CA LYS A 115 -11.22 -9.05 -7.54
C LYS A 115 -10.36 -9.97 -6.67
N MET A 116 -9.03 -9.89 -6.82
CA MET A 116 -8.10 -10.41 -5.82
C MET A 116 -7.89 -9.35 -4.76
N ILE A 117 -8.21 -9.65 -3.52
CA ILE A 117 -8.13 -8.72 -2.39
C ILE A 117 -7.06 -9.19 -1.41
N ALA A 118 -6.05 -8.36 -1.18
CA ALA A 118 -5.09 -8.56 -0.10
C ALA A 118 -5.74 -8.16 1.22
N VAL A 119 -5.74 -9.06 2.21
CA VAL A 119 -6.34 -8.83 3.52
C VAL A 119 -5.29 -9.01 4.61
N GLY A 120 -5.29 -8.13 5.60
CA GLY A 120 -4.43 -8.27 6.77
C GLY A 120 -5.05 -7.64 8.00
N SER A 121 -4.58 -8.03 9.17
CA SER A 121 -4.91 -7.39 10.43
C SER A 121 -3.75 -7.49 11.42
N ASP A 122 -3.80 -6.66 12.48
CA ASP A 122 -3.09 -6.98 13.71
C ASP A 122 -3.95 -7.92 14.59
N HIS A 123 -3.47 -8.17 15.80
CA HIS A 123 -4.18 -8.98 16.79
C HIS A 123 -5.55 -8.40 17.18
N GLY A 124 -5.66 -7.05 17.28
CA GLY A 124 -6.92 -6.37 17.61
C GLY A 124 -7.96 -6.43 16.49
N GLY A 125 -7.50 -6.51 15.24
CA GLY A 125 -8.34 -6.63 14.05
C GLY A 125 -8.66 -8.06 13.65
N PHE A 126 -8.06 -9.09 14.26
CA PHE A 126 -8.13 -10.47 13.83
C PHE A 126 -9.57 -10.98 13.66
N LYS A 127 -10.42 -10.83 14.69
CA LYS A 127 -11.82 -11.31 14.62
C LYS A 127 -12.60 -10.63 13.49
N MET A 128 -12.45 -9.33 13.34
CA MET A 128 -13.11 -8.58 12.27
C MET A 128 -12.59 -8.99 10.89
N LYS A 129 -11.29 -9.32 10.76
CA LYS A 129 -10.71 -9.86 9.52
C LYS A 129 -11.33 -11.21 9.13
N GLU A 130 -11.53 -12.10 10.08
CA GLU A 130 -12.17 -13.39 9.78
C GLU A 130 -13.63 -13.21 9.29
N GLU A 131 -14.39 -12.30 9.89
CA GLU A 131 -15.72 -11.90 9.40
C GLU A 131 -15.66 -11.27 8.00
N LEU A 132 -14.66 -10.40 7.77
CA LEU A 132 -14.43 -9.79 6.46
C LEU A 132 -14.17 -10.84 5.38
N LYS A 133 -13.39 -11.88 5.66
CA LYS A 133 -13.14 -12.98 4.71
C LYS A 133 -14.42 -13.67 4.28
N GLY A 134 -15.35 -13.89 5.23
CA GLY A 134 -16.69 -14.41 4.94
C GLY A 134 -17.45 -13.51 3.96
N LEU A 135 -17.51 -12.20 4.24
CA LEU A 135 -18.15 -11.21 3.36
C LEU A 135 -17.54 -11.19 1.96
N LEU A 136 -16.21 -11.18 1.86
CA LEU A 136 -15.54 -11.11 0.55
C LEU A 136 -15.81 -12.37 -0.30
N THR A 137 -15.91 -13.52 0.36
CA THR A 137 -16.30 -14.78 -0.30
C THR A 137 -17.75 -14.73 -0.78
N GLU A 138 -18.68 -14.24 0.06
CA GLU A 138 -20.09 -14.02 -0.31
C GLU A 138 -20.22 -13.08 -1.53
N LEU A 139 -19.36 -12.05 -1.62
CA LEU A 139 -19.32 -11.11 -2.76
C LEU A 139 -18.60 -11.67 -3.99
N GLY A 140 -18.07 -12.90 -3.94
CA GLY A 140 -17.43 -13.57 -5.06
C GLY A 140 -15.99 -13.12 -5.32
N HIS A 141 -15.31 -12.52 -4.33
CA HIS A 141 -13.92 -12.09 -4.44
C HIS A 141 -12.94 -13.19 -4.05
N GLN A 142 -11.71 -13.13 -4.58
CA GLN A 142 -10.59 -13.96 -4.16
C GLN A 142 -9.79 -13.24 -3.08
N ILE A 143 -9.28 -13.97 -2.10
CA ILE A 143 -8.61 -13.42 -0.92
C ILE A 143 -7.17 -13.91 -0.87
N HIS A 144 -6.26 -12.98 -0.62
CA HIS A 144 -4.89 -13.26 -0.22
C HIS A 144 -4.69 -12.74 1.21
N ASP A 145 -4.73 -13.64 2.18
CA ASP A 145 -4.62 -13.34 3.61
C ASP A 145 -3.15 -13.29 4.04
N PHE A 146 -2.72 -12.16 4.59
CA PHE A 146 -1.37 -11.92 5.09
C PHE A 146 -1.25 -12.09 6.62
N GLY A 147 -2.33 -12.43 7.32
CA GLY A 147 -2.36 -12.53 8.78
C GLY A 147 -2.94 -11.25 9.43
N ALA A 148 -2.89 -11.07 10.76
CA ALA A 148 -2.47 -12.06 11.74
C ALA A 148 -3.37 -13.30 11.73
N ASN A 149 -2.85 -14.43 12.25
CA ASN A 149 -3.59 -15.71 12.30
C ASN A 149 -4.09 -16.04 13.71
N SER A 150 -3.93 -15.15 14.66
CA SER A 150 -4.38 -15.28 16.06
C SER A 150 -4.56 -13.90 16.70
N GLU A 151 -5.04 -13.91 17.96
CA GLU A 151 -5.15 -12.74 18.82
C GLU A 151 -3.86 -12.48 19.63
N GLU A 152 -2.77 -13.18 19.35
CA GLU A 152 -1.47 -12.90 19.97
C GLU A 152 -0.93 -11.55 19.48
N ALA A 153 -0.32 -10.80 20.40
CA ALA A 153 0.16 -9.45 20.13
C ALA A 153 1.18 -9.43 18.98
N VAL A 154 0.88 -8.65 17.97
CA VAL A 154 1.72 -8.41 16.78
C VAL A 154 1.65 -6.95 16.38
N ASP A 155 2.65 -6.49 15.64
CA ASP A 155 2.75 -5.11 15.20
C ASP A 155 2.02 -4.89 13.86
N TYR A 156 1.03 -4.00 13.86
CA TYR A 156 0.22 -3.69 12.66
C TYR A 156 1.04 -3.22 11.45
N PRO A 157 2.19 -2.52 11.57
CA PRO A 157 2.92 -2.04 10.40
C PRO A 157 3.39 -3.18 9.48
N ASP A 158 3.75 -4.33 10.02
CA ASP A 158 4.23 -5.47 9.24
C ASP A 158 3.15 -5.99 8.29
N PHE A 159 1.94 -6.14 8.79
CA PHE A 159 0.78 -6.59 8.01
C PHE A 159 0.28 -5.52 7.05
N ALA A 160 0.24 -4.26 7.48
CA ALA A 160 -0.11 -3.13 6.62
C ALA A 160 0.86 -2.99 5.45
N TYR A 161 2.17 -3.18 5.70
CA TYR A 161 3.17 -3.22 4.65
C TYR A 161 2.96 -4.40 3.70
N ALA A 162 2.72 -5.61 4.21
CA ALA A 162 2.51 -6.80 3.39
C ALA A 162 1.31 -6.64 2.44
N VAL A 163 0.18 -6.13 2.96
CA VAL A 163 -1.02 -5.82 2.17
C VAL A 163 -0.72 -4.75 1.11
N ALA A 164 -0.12 -3.64 1.51
CA ALA A 164 0.21 -2.53 0.63
C ALA A 164 1.19 -2.95 -0.49
N ASN A 165 2.22 -3.72 -0.15
CA ASN A 165 3.20 -4.24 -1.10
C ASN A 165 2.57 -5.20 -2.11
N SER A 166 1.61 -6.04 -1.69
CA SER A 166 0.85 -6.91 -2.61
C SER A 166 0.06 -6.10 -3.64
N VAL A 167 -0.56 -4.99 -3.22
CA VAL A 167 -1.28 -4.06 -4.11
C VAL A 167 -0.31 -3.31 -5.02
N SER A 168 0.75 -2.75 -4.47
CA SER A 168 1.79 -2.03 -5.23
C SER A 168 2.40 -2.89 -6.34
N GLN A 169 2.64 -4.16 -6.06
CA GLN A 169 3.17 -5.12 -7.04
C GLN A 169 2.11 -5.71 -7.98
N GLY A 170 0.83 -5.30 -7.87
CA GLY A 170 -0.28 -5.83 -8.69
C GLY A 170 -0.59 -7.31 -8.45
N ARG A 171 -0.15 -7.90 -7.33
CA ARG A 171 -0.53 -9.25 -6.92
C ARG A 171 -1.96 -9.30 -6.38
N ALA A 172 -2.43 -8.17 -5.86
CA ALA A 172 -3.83 -7.94 -5.52
C ALA A 172 -4.34 -6.68 -6.22
N ASP A 173 -5.63 -6.67 -6.55
CA ASP A 173 -6.27 -5.51 -7.18
C ASP A 173 -6.46 -4.38 -6.19
N VAL A 174 -6.78 -4.72 -4.94
CA VAL A 174 -6.98 -3.80 -3.81
C VAL A 174 -6.57 -4.48 -2.51
N GLY A 175 -6.37 -3.67 -1.45
CA GLY A 175 -6.05 -4.17 -0.11
C GLY A 175 -7.06 -3.72 0.95
N ILE A 176 -7.24 -4.54 1.98
CA ILE A 176 -8.01 -4.17 3.19
C ILE A 176 -7.17 -4.56 4.41
N MET A 177 -6.92 -3.58 5.27
CA MET A 177 -6.17 -3.77 6.52
C MET A 177 -7.02 -3.36 7.72
N ILE A 178 -6.98 -4.15 8.79
CA ILE A 178 -7.75 -3.90 10.01
C ILE A 178 -6.79 -3.87 11.21
N ASP A 179 -6.78 -2.76 11.92
CA ASP A 179 -6.12 -2.63 13.24
C ASP A 179 -7.11 -2.04 14.26
N GLY A 180 -6.63 -1.60 15.41
CA GLY A 180 -7.49 -1.02 16.44
C GLY A 180 -8.25 0.23 16.00
N ALA A 181 -7.64 1.10 15.19
CA ALA A 181 -8.18 2.39 14.76
C ALA A 181 -8.18 2.61 13.22
N GLY A 182 -7.42 1.83 12.47
CA GLY A 182 -7.24 1.98 11.03
C GLY A 182 -6.25 3.07 10.61
N VAL A 183 -5.84 3.93 11.55
CA VAL A 183 -5.05 5.13 11.26
C VAL A 183 -3.58 4.79 11.02
N GLY A 184 -2.97 4.03 11.92
CA GLY A 184 -1.55 3.65 11.81
C GLY A 184 -1.28 2.78 10.59
N SER A 185 -2.18 1.86 10.28
CA SER A 185 -2.14 1.04 9.07
C SER A 185 -2.24 1.88 7.80
N ALA A 186 -3.09 2.92 7.78
CA ALA A 186 -3.15 3.85 6.64
C ALA A 186 -1.83 4.62 6.45
N MET A 187 -1.23 5.09 7.56
CA MET A 187 0.07 5.77 7.51
C MET A 187 1.16 4.86 6.95
N THR A 188 1.22 3.61 7.41
CA THR A 188 2.20 2.62 6.94
C THR A 188 1.99 2.28 5.47
N ALA A 189 0.76 1.96 5.08
CA ALA A 189 0.45 1.59 3.70
C ALA A 189 0.78 2.71 2.70
N ASN A 190 0.55 3.98 3.08
CA ASN A 190 0.89 5.14 2.26
C ASN A 190 2.41 5.41 2.12
N LYS A 191 3.28 4.64 2.80
CA LYS A 191 4.73 4.68 2.56
C LYS A 191 5.15 3.80 1.39
N VAL A 192 4.26 2.93 0.92
CA VAL A 192 4.54 2.03 -0.20
C VAL A 192 4.15 2.73 -1.51
N PRO A 193 5.07 2.82 -2.48
CA PRO A 193 4.81 3.47 -3.76
C PRO A 193 3.59 2.90 -4.50
N GLY A 194 2.80 3.78 -5.11
CA GLY A 194 1.58 3.42 -5.83
C GLY A 194 0.38 3.10 -4.93
N VAL A 195 0.53 3.17 -3.61
CA VAL A 195 -0.55 2.94 -2.65
C VAL A 195 -1.19 4.25 -2.24
N ARG A 196 -2.51 4.25 -2.26
CA ARG A 196 -3.36 5.33 -1.73
C ARG A 196 -4.30 4.71 -0.72
N ALA A 197 -3.82 4.62 0.53
CA ALA A 197 -4.57 4.06 1.64
C ALA A 197 -5.46 5.11 2.29
N ALA A 198 -6.71 4.72 2.58
CA ALA A 198 -7.68 5.55 3.24
C ALA A 198 -8.24 4.87 4.49
N ALA A 199 -8.12 5.55 5.65
CA ALA A 199 -8.80 5.15 6.87
C ALA A 199 -10.27 5.56 6.78
N CYS A 200 -11.18 4.58 6.79
CA CYS A 200 -12.60 4.81 6.62
C CYS A 200 -13.39 4.27 7.80
N TYR A 201 -14.25 5.10 8.35
CA TYR A 201 -15.13 4.80 9.49
C TYR A 201 -16.61 5.06 9.17
N SER A 202 -16.93 5.27 7.89
CA SER A 202 -18.32 5.38 7.42
C SER A 202 -18.40 5.09 5.93
N VAL A 203 -19.58 4.69 5.46
CA VAL A 203 -19.90 4.48 4.04
C VAL A 203 -19.61 5.73 3.20
N LYS A 204 -19.89 6.92 3.75
CA LYS A 204 -19.66 8.19 3.05
C LYS A 204 -18.16 8.42 2.78
N VAL A 205 -17.30 8.19 3.78
CA VAL A 205 -15.85 8.33 3.65
C VAL A 205 -15.30 7.27 2.70
N ALA A 206 -15.77 6.03 2.80
CA ALA A 206 -15.38 4.94 1.93
C ALA A 206 -15.67 5.24 0.45
N LYS A 207 -16.90 5.65 0.12
CA LYS A 207 -17.26 6.08 -1.24
C LYS A 207 -16.39 7.23 -1.73
N ASN A 208 -16.22 8.27 -0.89
CA ASN A 208 -15.41 9.44 -1.24
C ASN A 208 -13.95 9.04 -1.55
N SER A 209 -13.36 8.15 -0.75
CA SER A 209 -11.98 7.71 -0.95
C SER A 209 -11.76 7.00 -2.31
N ARG A 210 -12.77 6.27 -2.79
CA ARG A 210 -12.75 5.65 -4.13
C ARG A 210 -13.03 6.64 -5.23
N GLU A 211 -14.14 7.34 -5.13
CA GLU A 211 -14.65 8.24 -6.18
C GLU A 211 -13.69 9.41 -6.46
N HIS A 212 -13.13 10.01 -5.40
CA HIS A 212 -12.32 11.22 -5.51
C HIS A 212 -10.81 10.97 -5.50
N ASN A 213 -10.35 9.92 -4.83
CA ASN A 213 -8.92 9.67 -4.58
C ASN A 213 -8.43 8.34 -5.17
N ASP A 214 -9.34 7.53 -5.73
CA ASP A 214 -9.02 6.19 -6.25
C ASP A 214 -8.19 5.39 -5.24
N ALA A 215 -8.62 5.41 -3.96
CA ALA A 215 -7.94 4.67 -2.90
C ALA A 215 -7.92 3.18 -3.25
N ASN A 216 -6.74 2.56 -3.21
CA ASN A 216 -6.55 1.15 -3.53
C ASN A 216 -6.25 0.28 -2.31
N VAL A 217 -6.10 0.91 -1.14
CA VAL A 217 -6.07 0.23 0.16
C VAL A 217 -7.07 0.89 1.10
N LEU A 218 -7.94 0.08 1.69
CA LEU A 218 -8.88 0.48 2.73
C LEU A 218 -8.31 0.08 4.08
N THR A 219 -8.31 0.98 5.06
CA THR A 219 -7.99 0.61 6.43
C THR A 219 -9.17 0.88 7.36
N LEU A 220 -9.40 -0.06 8.28
CA LEU A 220 -10.55 -0.09 9.18
C LEU A 220 -10.07 -0.23 10.63
N GLY A 221 -10.82 0.34 11.56
CA GLY A 221 -10.54 0.25 12.99
C GLY A 221 -11.54 -0.67 13.70
N SER A 222 -11.09 -1.83 14.17
CA SER A 222 -11.94 -2.78 14.90
C SER A 222 -12.52 -2.22 16.20
N GLY A 223 -11.85 -1.22 16.79
CA GLY A 223 -12.34 -0.49 17.97
C GLY A 223 -13.23 0.71 17.65
N THR A 224 -13.39 1.07 16.38
CA THR A 224 -14.12 2.28 15.96
C THR A 224 -15.39 2.02 15.18
N ILE A 225 -15.56 0.81 14.65
CA ILE A 225 -16.74 0.39 13.88
C ILE A 225 -17.19 -1.01 14.32
N THR A 226 -18.45 -1.30 14.11
CA THR A 226 -19.03 -2.64 14.31
C THR A 226 -18.84 -3.52 13.08
N ASN A 227 -19.04 -4.84 13.20
CA ASN A 227 -19.03 -5.77 12.05
C ASN A 227 -20.11 -5.41 11.01
N ALA A 228 -21.28 -4.91 11.44
CA ALA A 228 -22.31 -4.47 10.52
C ALA A 228 -21.85 -3.26 9.68
N GLU A 229 -21.29 -2.26 10.33
CA GLU A 229 -20.71 -1.09 9.65
C GLU A 229 -19.55 -1.47 8.73
N MET A 230 -18.68 -2.40 9.15
CA MET A 230 -17.60 -2.93 8.31
C MET A 230 -18.18 -3.52 7.02
N ARG A 231 -19.23 -4.34 7.08
CA ARG A 231 -19.87 -4.94 5.90
C ARG A 231 -20.42 -3.88 4.94
N GLU A 232 -21.07 -2.83 5.47
CA GLU A 232 -21.59 -1.72 4.67
C GLU A 232 -20.46 -0.90 4.02
N ILE A 233 -19.43 -0.57 4.80
CA ILE A 233 -18.27 0.20 4.35
C ILE A 233 -17.54 -0.54 3.23
N VAL A 234 -17.22 -1.82 3.43
CA VAL A 234 -16.49 -2.66 2.46
C VAL A 234 -17.29 -2.85 1.18
N SER A 235 -18.59 -3.16 1.29
CA SER A 235 -19.46 -3.33 0.12
C SER A 235 -19.54 -2.05 -0.71
N ALA A 236 -19.71 -0.91 -0.04
CA ALA A 236 -19.75 0.39 -0.69
C ALA A 236 -18.40 0.75 -1.34
N TRP A 237 -17.28 0.47 -0.64
CA TRP A 237 -15.93 0.76 -1.14
C TRP A 237 -15.58 -0.07 -2.37
N LEU A 238 -15.90 -1.37 -2.37
CA LEU A 238 -15.63 -2.28 -3.49
C LEU A 238 -16.48 -2.00 -4.72
N SER A 239 -17.70 -1.46 -4.53
CA SER A 239 -18.63 -1.11 -5.61
C SER A 239 -18.45 0.29 -6.18
N THR A 240 -17.63 1.15 -5.55
CA THR A 240 -17.39 2.53 -6.00
C THR A 240 -16.11 2.62 -6.83
N GLU A 241 -16.18 3.37 -7.92
CA GLU A 241 -15.04 3.63 -8.82
C GLU A 241 -14.91 5.14 -9.10
N ILE A 242 -13.70 5.55 -9.49
CA ILE A 242 -13.46 6.92 -9.94
C ILE A 242 -14.02 7.11 -11.35
N THR A 243 -14.94 8.04 -11.52
CA THR A 243 -15.62 8.26 -12.81
C THR A 243 -15.25 9.59 -13.47
N GLU A 244 -14.98 10.62 -12.69
CA GLU A 244 -14.79 11.97 -13.19
C GLU A 244 -13.31 12.32 -13.49
N ASP A 245 -13.06 12.94 -14.64
CA ASP A 245 -11.71 13.35 -15.05
C ASP A 245 -11.08 14.38 -14.11
N ARG A 246 -11.88 15.23 -13.49
CA ARG A 246 -11.37 16.20 -12.49
C ARG A 246 -10.73 15.48 -11.29
N HIS A 247 -11.27 14.32 -10.88
CA HIS A 247 -10.71 13.52 -9.79
C HIS A 247 -9.46 12.77 -10.24
N ARG A 248 -9.46 12.18 -11.45
CA ARG A 248 -8.26 11.56 -12.06
C ARG A 248 -7.08 12.52 -12.13
N LYS A 249 -7.33 13.80 -12.53
CA LYS A 249 -6.30 14.85 -12.55
C LYS A 249 -5.71 15.13 -11.16
N ARG A 250 -6.52 15.05 -10.10
CA ARG A 250 -6.04 15.23 -8.71
C ARG A 250 -5.22 14.03 -8.24
N VAL A 251 -5.67 12.82 -8.55
CA VAL A 251 -4.90 11.59 -8.27
C VAL A 251 -3.55 11.62 -9.00
N ALA A 252 -3.52 12.06 -10.25
CA ALA A 252 -2.27 12.23 -10.98
C ALA A 252 -1.28 13.18 -10.28
N LYS A 253 -1.77 14.22 -9.61
CA LYS A 253 -0.92 15.13 -8.81
C LYS A 253 -0.37 14.45 -7.56
N ILE A 254 -1.18 13.62 -6.87
CA ILE A 254 -0.70 12.81 -5.73
C ILE A 254 0.44 11.89 -6.19
N ASN A 255 0.23 11.17 -7.29
CA ASN A 255 1.25 10.28 -7.86
C ASN A 255 2.50 11.05 -8.34
N ALA A 256 2.35 12.30 -8.81
CA ALA A 256 3.48 13.13 -9.20
C ALA A 256 4.33 13.58 -7.99
N ILE A 257 3.70 13.84 -6.83
CA ILE A 257 4.41 14.14 -5.59
C ILE A 257 5.21 12.91 -5.14
N GLU A 258 4.59 11.73 -5.13
CA GLU A 258 5.27 10.48 -4.77
C GLU A 258 6.55 10.28 -5.59
N ARG A 259 6.48 10.46 -6.92
CA ARG A 259 7.64 10.32 -7.81
C ARG A 259 8.81 11.25 -7.49
N GLN A 260 8.59 12.39 -6.83
CA GLN A 260 9.67 13.31 -6.43
C GLN A 260 10.54 12.73 -5.31
N TYR A 261 10.02 11.79 -4.53
CA TYR A 261 10.71 11.18 -3.38
C TYR A 261 11.17 9.74 -3.65
N LEU A 262 10.81 9.17 -4.79
CA LEU A 262 11.34 7.89 -5.27
C LEU A 262 12.70 8.17 -5.94
N ARG A 263 13.78 7.92 -5.22
CA ARG A 263 15.16 7.99 -5.72
C ARG A 263 15.72 6.60 -5.88
#